data_180d3b9e9b23b4354a891774950972a6
#
_entry.id   180d3b9e9b23b4354a891774950972a6
#
_cell.length_a   1.000
_cell.length_b   1.000
_cell.length_c   1.000
_cell.angle_alpha   90.00
_cell.angle_beta   90.00
_cell.angle_gamma   90.00
#
_symmetry.space_group_name_H-M   'P 1'
#
loop_
_entity.id
_entity.type
_entity.pdbx_description
1 polymer ?
#
loop_
_entity_poly.entity_id
_entity_poly.type
_entity_poly.pdbx_seq_one_letter_code
_entity_poly.pdbx_strand_id
1 'polypeptide(L)'
;MSLTPEQQAVVDFNIEDILIVNAYAGTGKTSTLIQFCEARKHKKILYLSYNASMRKEAQAKFKHLSNVEVKTMHSLAYEELGLKYKDRLGSLRAMDLFPFVKDLQEEFHSFYATAILKTLRTFCNVGLPLKDFLDNTLKNPKEYDLNPKLDLTYITNKTKILWQKLQDETCALAYEHDFYLKAYQLNKVKLEYDYILVDEAQDINGCVIDIVLNQEAKKVFIGDTYQSIYKFRGAINSLELLAQKPKAHTLYLTQSFRCPSSIAKIANHYLKILNAPKDFQGTLKNKIKQDIKQQALITRTNARLFDIAVENLDKKLFLVGGVQSYNFDELLDIQHLLFKKQEFIKNPFIAKFKNLKELLVYIEETKEIDLKQKIFVLFKYIHSDIKKLIKDIEKACVKNENKADLILSTGHKSKGLEWDNVELSDDFLNLKQIIENNEFEEVTIAKEELNLLYVAITRAKHSLSMSEDYVLDEGIINNIKEKIELK
;
A
#
# COMPACT_ATOMS: atom_id res chain seq x y z
N MET A 1 -13.74 12.37 25.91
CA MET A 1 -14.45 13.08 24.82
C MET A 1 -15.75 12.35 24.58
N SER A 2 -16.85 13.06 24.35
CA SER A 2 -18.11 12.45 23.91
C SER A 2 -17.94 11.91 22.48
N LEU A 3 -18.55 10.77 22.19
CA LEU A 3 -18.61 10.22 20.83
C LEU A 3 -19.43 11.16 19.93
N THR A 4 -19.07 11.19 18.65
CA THR A 4 -19.95 11.79 17.64
C THR A 4 -21.19 10.91 17.43
N PRO A 5 -22.29 11.45 16.86
CA PRO A 5 -23.46 10.62 16.53
C PRO A 5 -23.11 9.43 15.63
N GLU A 6 -22.18 9.59 14.66
CA GLU A 6 -21.72 8.51 13.77
C GLU A 6 -20.93 7.44 14.54
N GLN A 7 -20.03 7.86 15.46
CA GLN A 7 -19.30 6.93 16.32
C GLN A 7 -20.23 6.17 17.25
N GLN A 8 -21.21 6.86 17.86
CA GLN A 8 -22.20 6.23 18.71
C GLN A 8 -23.04 5.21 17.94
N ALA A 9 -23.44 5.52 16.71
CA ALA A 9 -24.16 4.60 15.85
C ALA A 9 -23.37 3.30 15.59
N VAL A 10 -22.03 3.38 15.43
CA VAL A 10 -21.18 2.19 15.30
C VAL A 10 -21.15 1.39 16.60
N VAL A 11 -21.02 2.06 17.75
CA VAL A 11 -20.96 1.41 19.08
C VAL A 11 -22.26 0.65 19.39
N ASP A 12 -23.41 1.28 19.10
CA ASP A 12 -24.73 0.74 19.44
C ASP A 12 -25.26 -0.25 18.39
N PHE A 13 -24.58 -0.37 17.23
CA PHE A 13 -25.09 -1.20 16.13
C PHE A 13 -25.20 -2.68 16.52
N ASN A 14 -26.37 -3.25 16.30
CA ASN A 14 -26.58 -4.69 16.49
C ASN A 14 -26.22 -5.44 15.19
N ILE A 15 -25.02 -6.02 15.17
CA ILE A 15 -24.48 -6.70 14.00
C ILE A 15 -25.19 -8.04 13.82
N GLU A 16 -25.72 -8.29 12.62
CA GLU A 16 -26.22 -9.62 12.24
C GLU A 16 -25.05 -10.55 11.85
N ASP A 17 -24.23 -10.14 10.89
CA ASP A 17 -23.05 -10.86 10.40
C ASP A 17 -21.87 -9.92 10.17
N ILE A 18 -22.01 -8.95 9.24
CA ILE A 18 -20.92 -8.06 8.81
C ILE A 18 -21.31 -6.59 9.02
N LEU A 19 -20.48 -5.85 9.76
CA LEU A 19 -20.52 -4.40 9.81
C LEU A 19 -19.30 -3.84 9.11
N ILE A 20 -19.53 -2.95 8.17
CA ILE A 20 -18.51 -2.17 7.49
C ILE A 20 -18.54 -0.75 8.03
N VAL A 21 -17.40 -0.24 8.47
CA VAL A 21 -17.25 1.15 8.91
C VAL A 21 -16.28 1.85 7.97
N ASN A 22 -16.82 2.60 7.01
CA ASN A 22 -16.01 3.43 6.12
C ASN A 22 -15.67 4.74 6.84
N ALA A 23 -14.46 4.83 7.32
CA ALA A 23 -14.02 5.87 8.26
C ALA A 23 -12.90 6.71 7.63
N TYR A 24 -13.20 7.94 7.24
CA TYR A 24 -12.24 8.85 6.61
C TYR A 24 -11.04 9.17 7.51
N ALA A 25 -10.06 9.86 6.95
CA ALA A 25 -8.81 10.19 7.64
C ALA A 25 -9.06 10.94 8.96
N GLY A 26 -8.47 10.47 10.07
CA GLY A 26 -8.53 11.18 11.37
C GLY A 26 -9.89 11.19 12.06
N THR A 27 -10.83 10.33 11.67
CA THR A 27 -12.20 10.27 12.25
C THR A 27 -12.29 9.45 13.56
N GLY A 28 -11.16 9.00 14.10
CA GLY A 28 -11.13 8.29 15.38
C GLY A 28 -11.49 6.82 15.31
N LYS A 29 -11.13 6.10 14.21
CA LYS A 29 -11.34 4.66 14.03
C LYS A 29 -11.06 3.85 15.30
N THR A 30 -9.82 3.92 15.79
CA THR A 30 -9.38 3.14 16.95
C THR A 30 -10.16 3.50 18.23
N SER A 31 -10.43 4.78 18.44
CA SER A 31 -11.23 5.24 19.61
C SER A 31 -12.65 4.70 19.56
N THR A 32 -13.26 4.66 18.37
CA THR A 32 -14.60 4.09 18.17
C THR A 32 -14.60 2.59 18.47
N LEU A 33 -13.57 1.85 17.99
CA LEU A 33 -13.45 0.42 18.29
C LEU A 33 -13.20 0.12 19.76
N ILE A 34 -12.45 0.97 20.48
CA ILE A 34 -12.30 0.83 21.95
C ILE A 34 -13.67 0.93 22.62
N GLN A 35 -14.46 1.95 22.30
CA GLN A 35 -15.80 2.12 22.87
C GLN A 35 -16.76 0.97 22.48
N PHE A 36 -16.64 0.48 21.23
CA PHE A 36 -17.36 -0.71 20.77
C PHE A 36 -17.05 -1.93 21.64
N CYS A 37 -15.78 -2.16 21.98
CA CYS A 37 -15.33 -3.26 22.82
C CYS A 37 -15.75 -3.05 24.29
N GLU A 38 -15.68 -1.83 24.81
CA GLU A 38 -16.12 -1.48 26.16
C GLU A 38 -17.62 -1.74 26.37
N ALA A 39 -18.44 -1.46 25.36
CA ALA A 39 -19.88 -1.76 25.39
C ALA A 39 -20.17 -3.29 25.39
N ARG A 40 -19.19 -4.13 25.08
CA ARG A 40 -19.30 -5.59 24.94
C ARG A 40 -18.31 -6.37 25.85
N LYS A 41 -18.08 -5.91 27.08
CA LYS A 41 -17.08 -6.48 28.02
C LYS A 41 -17.21 -7.97 28.28
N HIS A 42 -18.39 -8.53 28.12
CA HIS A 42 -18.68 -9.96 28.32
C HIS A 42 -18.47 -10.82 27.07
N LYS A 43 -18.02 -10.20 25.97
CA LYS A 43 -17.78 -10.85 24.68
C LYS A 43 -16.29 -11.03 24.42
N LYS A 44 -15.88 -12.16 23.87
CA LYS A 44 -14.51 -12.43 23.46
C LYS A 44 -14.26 -11.82 22.08
N ILE A 45 -13.34 -10.89 21.98
CA ILE A 45 -13.11 -10.07 20.80
C ILE A 45 -11.68 -10.24 20.27
N LEU A 46 -11.54 -10.56 19.00
CA LEU A 46 -10.27 -10.54 18.30
C LEU A 46 -10.13 -9.21 17.52
N TYR A 47 -9.08 -8.46 17.81
CA TYR A 47 -8.70 -7.29 17.03
C TYR A 47 -7.53 -7.62 16.10
N LEU A 48 -7.77 -7.58 14.80
CA LEU A 48 -6.78 -7.84 13.77
C LEU A 48 -6.19 -6.51 13.26
N SER A 49 -4.93 -6.29 13.58
CA SER A 49 -4.15 -5.17 13.04
C SER A 49 -3.42 -5.57 11.76
N TYR A 50 -3.21 -4.60 10.87
CA TYR A 50 -2.61 -4.82 9.56
C TYR A 50 -1.16 -5.35 9.65
N ASN A 51 -0.34 -4.78 10.54
CA ASN A 51 1.08 -5.15 10.68
C ASN A 51 1.56 -5.16 12.14
N ALA A 52 2.81 -5.61 12.36
CA ALA A 52 3.39 -5.75 13.68
C ALA A 52 3.57 -4.41 14.44
N SER A 53 3.84 -3.31 13.73
CA SER A 53 3.97 -1.97 14.35
C SER A 53 2.62 -1.51 14.88
N MET A 54 1.58 -1.58 14.05
CA MET A 54 0.21 -1.22 14.44
C MET A 54 -0.34 -2.13 15.54
N ARG A 55 0.05 -3.42 15.54
CA ARG A 55 -0.31 -4.34 16.63
C ARG A 55 0.23 -3.86 17.97
N LYS A 56 1.51 -3.45 18.05
CA LYS A 56 2.11 -2.94 19.29
C LYS A 56 1.39 -1.70 19.80
N GLU A 57 1.06 -0.78 18.90
CA GLU A 57 0.30 0.43 19.24
C GLU A 57 -1.12 0.08 19.72
N ALA A 58 -1.82 -0.80 19.02
CA ALA A 58 -3.14 -1.27 19.42
C ALA A 58 -3.10 -2.00 20.76
N GLN A 59 -2.12 -2.88 21.02
CA GLN A 59 -1.95 -3.54 22.31
C GLN A 59 -1.84 -2.56 23.47
N ALA A 60 -1.12 -1.44 23.27
CA ALA A 60 -1.02 -0.40 24.28
C ALA A 60 -2.38 0.30 24.53
N LYS A 61 -3.13 0.59 23.46
CA LYS A 61 -4.43 1.27 23.53
C LYS A 61 -5.53 0.38 24.14
N PHE A 62 -5.54 -0.91 23.83
CA PHE A 62 -6.53 -1.90 24.32
C PHE A 62 -6.13 -2.57 25.63
N LYS A 63 -4.99 -2.23 26.24
CA LYS A 63 -4.43 -2.90 27.44
C LYS A 63 -5.41 -3.01 28.61
N HIS A 64 -6.34 -2.07 28.75
CA HIS A 64 -7.33 -2.04 29.83
C HIS A 64 -8.55 -2.94 29.56
N LEU A 65 -8.66 -3.55 28.39
CA LEU A 65 -9.76 -4.40 27.95
C LEU A 65 -9.31 -5.87 27.95
N SER A 66 -9.62 -6.59 29.02
CA SER A 66 -9.23 -8.01 29.18
C SER A 66 -9.95 -8.97 28.22
N ASN A 67 -11.05 -8.51 27.61
CA ASN A 67 -11.84 -9.28 26.66
C ASN A 67 -11.39 -9.12 25.19
N VAL A 68 -10.33 -8.33 24.94
CA VAL A 68 -9.81 -8.05 23.58
C VAL A 68 -8.43 -8.66 23.42
N GLU A 69 -8.28 -9.53 22.45
CA GLU A 69 -7.00 -10.06 22.01
C GLU A 69 -6.54 -9.34 20.73
N VAL A 70 -5.32 -8.77 20.75
CA VAL A 70 -4.78 -8.00 19.63
C VAL A 70 -3.70 -8.81 18.92
N LYS A 71 -3.96 -9.20 17.66
CA LYS A 71 -3.08 -10.01 16.81
C LYS A 71 -2.93 -9.40 15.41
N THR A 72 -2.00 -9.92 14.61
CA THR A 72 -2.06 -9.83 13.15
C THR A 72 -2.48 -11.19 12.60
N MET A 73 -3.06 -11.22 11.39
CA MET A 73 -3.43 -12.50 10.78
C MET A 73 -2.20 -13.41 10.62
N HIS A 74 -1.06 -12.84 10.23
CA HIS A 74 0.20 -13.58 10.14
C HIS A 74 0.65 -14.16 11.49
N SER A 75 0.41 -13.46 12.63
CA SER A 75 0.81 -14.02 13.92
C SER A 75 -0.05 -15.22 14.35
N LEU A 76 -1.35 -15.19 14.04
CA LEU A 76 -2.24 -16.35 14.26
C LEU A 76 -1.82 -17.54 13.39
N ALA A 77 -1.61 -17.30 12.09
CA ALA A 77 -1.18 -18.35 11.17
C ALA A 77 0.22 -18.90 11.50
N TYR A 78 1.12 -18.05 12.02
CA TYR A 78 2.45 -18.46 12.44
C TYR A 78 2.41 -19.35 13.69
N GLU A 79 1.64 -18.98 14.69
CA GLU A 79 1.47 -19.76 15.93
C GLU A 79 0.92 -21.17 15.61
N GLU A 80 -0.01 -21.29 14.67
CA GLU A 80 -0.67 -22.56 14.31
C GLU A 80 0.17 -23.42 13.35
N LEU A 81 0.71 -22.80 12.27
CA LEU A 81 1.35 -23.53 11.18
C LEU A 81 2.78 -23.08 10.87
N GLY A 82 3.12 -21.82 11.16
CA GLY A 82 4.38 -21.23 10.73
C GLY A 82 5.59 -21.73 11.51
N LEU A 83 5.43 -22.11 12.76
CA LEU A 83 6.51 -22.53 13.65
C LEU A 83 7.36 -23.67 13.09
N LYS A 84 6.76 -24.61 12.38
CA LYS A 84 7.48 -25.73 11.76
C LYS A 84 8.41 -25.31 10.63
N TYR A 85 8.22 -24.13 10.06
CA TYR A 85 9.06 -23.58 8.99
C TYR A 85 10.05 -22.51 9.47
N LYS A 86 10.19 -22.30 10.80
CA LYS A 86 10.98 -21.20 11.39
C LYS A 86 12.41 -21.09 10.83
N ASP A 87 13.06 -22.23 10.60
CA ASP A 87 14.46 -22.29 10.14
C ASP A 87 14.61 -22.03 8.63
N ARG A 88 13.50 -22.00 7.90
CA ARG A 88 13.42 -21.73 6.46
C ARG A 88 12.85 -20.35 6.14
N LEU A 89 12.43 -19.58 7.15
CA LEU A 89 11.81 -18.27 6.88
C LEU A 89 12.78 -17.34 6.15
N GLY A 90 12.32 -16.82 5.02
CA GLY A 90 13.10 -15.93 4.16
C GLY A 90 12.38 -15.61 2.86
N SER A 91 13.04 -14.86 2.00
CA SER A 91 12.50 -14.50 0.69
C SER A 91 12.94 -15.50 -0.37
N LEU A 92 11.99 -16.11 -1.05
CA LEU A 92 12.23 -16.96 -2.22
C LEU A 92 12.54 -16.06 -3.44
N ARG A 93 13.61 -16.35 -4.16
CA ARG A 93 14.04 -15.60 -5.35
C ARG A 93 13.77 -16.40 -6.62
N ALA A 94 13.58 -15.72 -7.74
CA ALA A 94 13.38 -16.39 -9.02
C ALA A 94 14.55 -17.34 -9.38
N MET A 95 15.80 -16.95 -9.06
CA MET A 95 16.98 -17.80 -9.31
C MET A 95 16.97 -19.10 -8.49
N ASP A 96 16.32 -19.14 -7.32
CA ASP A 96 16.18 -20.35 -6.51
C ASP A 96 15.30 -21.41 -7.23
N LEU A 97 14.51 -20.95 -8.21
CA LEU A 97 13.63 -21.80 -9.02
C LEU A 97 14.25 -22.26 -10.35
N PHE A 98 15.47 -21.87 -10.70
CA PHE A 98 16.13 -22.33 -11.93
C PHE A 98 16.20 -23.86 -12.04
N PRO A 99 16.44 -24.63 -10.96
CA PRO A 99 16.36 -26.09 -11.01
C PRO A 99 14.99 -26.65 -11.38
N PHE A 100 13.91 -25.85 -11.20
CA PHE A 100 12.53 -26.24 -11.57
C PHE A 100 12.23 -26.06 -13.06
N VAL A 101 13.01 -25.26 -13.75
CA VAL A 101 12.83 -24.89 -15.15
C VAL A 101 13.99 -25.32 -16.03
N LYS A 102 14.86 -26.24 -15.54
CA LYS A 102 16.04 -26.73 -16.23
C LYS A 102 15.73 -27.49 -17.53
N ASP A 103 14.48 -27.89 -17.74
CA ASP A 103 13.95 -28.50 -18.96
C ASP A 103 13.74 -27.49 -20.10
N LEU A 104 13.84 -26.17 -19.82
CA LEU A 104 13.83 -25.09 -20.80
C LEU A 104 15.27 -24.71 -21.19
N GLN A 105 15.41 -23.97 -22.31
CA GLN A 105 16.69 -23.32 -22.65
C GLN A 105 17.05 -22.26 -21.63
N GLU A 106 18.33 -22.05 -21.32
CA GLU A 106 18.83 -21.18 -20.25
C GLU A 106 18.32 -19.72 -20.38
N GLU A 107 18.18 -19.24 -21.62
CA GLU A 107 17.66 -17.89 -21.90
C GLU A 107 16.24 -17.67 -21.39
N PHE A 108 15.43 -18.72 -21.21
CA PHE A 108 14.07 -18.65 -20.70
C PHE A 108 13.96 -18.87 -19.18
N HIS A 109 15.01 -19.34 -18.50
CA HIS A 109 14.95 -19.68 -17.08
C HIS A 109 14.48 -18.52 -16.24
N SER A 110 15.02 -17.31 -16.44
CA SER A 110 14.66 -16.12 -15.65
C SER A 110 13.20 -15.71 -15.85
N PHE A 111 12.69 -15.78 -17.10
CA PHE A 111 11.31 -15.41 -17.42
C PHE A 111 10.31 -16.36 -16.77
N TYR A 112 10.49 -17.65 -16.95
CA TYR A 112 9.59 -18.67 -16.42
C TYR A 112 9.68 -18.78 -14.90
N ALA A 113 10.87 -18.74 -14.32
CA ALA A 113 11.05 -18.74 -12.87
C ALA A 113 10.38 -17.52 -12.21
N THR A 114 10.51 -16.33 -12.81
CA THR A 114 9.82 -15.11 -12.35
C THR A 114 8.32 -15.25 -12.46
N ALA A 115 7.80 -15.76 -13.58
CA ALA A 115 6.36 -15.96 -13.77
C ALA A 115 5.78 -17.01 -12.79
N ILE A 116 6.48 -18.11 -12.54
CA ILE A 116 6.08 -19.14 -11.56
C ILE A 116 6.04 -18.54 -10.15
N LEU A 117 7.09 -17.82 -9.74
CA LEU A 117 7.15 -17.19 -8.42
C LEU A 117 6.03 -16.14 -8.24
N LYS A 118 5.79 -15.33 -9.27
CA LYS A 118 4.70 -14.35 -9.28
C LYS A 118 3.34 -15.04 -9.16
N THR A 119 3.09 -16.10 -9.93
CA THR A 119 1.86 -16.89 -9.85
C THR A 119 1.66 -17.47 -8.46
N LEU A 120 2.71 -18.01 -7.84
CA LEU A 120 2.66 -18.54 -6.47
C LEU A 120 2.31 -17.45 -5.45
N ARG A 121 2.96 -16.28 -5.51
CA ARG A 121 2.67 -15.16 -4.62
C ARG A 121 1.26 -14.61 -4.80
N THR A 122 0.78 -14.53 -6.04
CA THR A 122 -0.60 -14.14 -6.34
C THR A 122 -1.60 -15.15 -5.76
N PHE A 123 -1.32 -16.46 -5.88
CA PHE A 123 -2.11 -17.50 -5.22
C PHE A 123 -2.20 -17.29 -3.71
N CYS A 124 -1.12 -16.92 -3.06
CA CYS A 124 -1.11 -16.67 -1.61
C CYS A 124 -1.96 -15.45 -1.20
N ASN A 125 -2.19 -14.51 -2.10
CA ASN A 125 -2.97 -13.30 -1.84
C ASN A 125 -4.48 -13.43 -2.14
N VAL A 126 -4.92 -14.48 -2.81
CA VAL A 126 -6.34 -14.67 -3.15
C VAL A 126 -7.02 -15.68 -2.21
N GLY A 127 -8.35 -15.59 -2.06
CA GLY A 127 -9.16 -16.50 -1.23
C GLY A 127 -9.46 -17.87 -1.86
N LEU A 128 -8.96 -18.14 -3.08
CA LEU A 128 -9.33 -19.34 -3.85
C LEU A 128 -8.49 -20.57 -3.47
N PRO A 129 -9.06 -21.80 -3.56
CA PRO A 129 -8.29 -23.03 -3.57
C PRO A 129 -7.32 -23.07 -4.78
N LEU A 130 -6.23 -23.83 -4.65
CA LEU A 130 -5.18 -23.86 -5.69
C LEU A 130 -5.73 -24.24 -7.07
N LYS A 131 -6.59 -25.25 -7.16
CA LYS A 131 -7.16 -25.69 -8.44
C LYS A 131 -7.93 -24.56 -9.10
N ASP A 132 -8.87 -23.94 -8.39
CA ASP A 132 -9.72 -22.90 -8.93
C ASP A 132 -8.92 -21.65 -9.35
N PHE A 133 -7.89 -21.31 -8.56
CA PHE A 133 -6.96 -20.23 -8.90
C PHE A 133 -6.20 -20.53 -10.20
N LEU A 134 -5.63 -21.72 -10.35
CA LEU A 134 -4.86 -22.07 -11.55
C LEU A 134 -5.77 -22.15 -12.80
N ASP A 135 -6.98 -22.68 -12.67
CA ASP A 135 -7.97 -22.73 -13.74
C ASP A 135 -8.38 -21.31 -14.18
N ASN A 136 -8.56 -20.39 -13.23
CA ASN A 136 -8.86 -18.98 -13.53
C ASN A 136 -7.66 -18.26 -14.18
N THR A 137 -6.45 -18.57 -13.74
CA THR A 137 -5.21 -18.01 -14.32
C THR A 137 -5.05 -18.38 -15.79
N LEU A 138 -5.39 -19.62 -16.16
CA LEU A 138 -5.37 -20.06 -17.55
C LEU A 138 -6.41 -19.34 -18.42
N LYS A 139 -7.59 -19.06 -17.85
CA LYS A 139 -8.69 -18.38 -18.57
C LYS A 139 -8.45 -16.87 -18.73
N ASN A 140 -7.90 -16.23 -17.68
CA ASN A 140 -7.77 -14.80 -17.58
C ASN A 140 -6.37 -14.36 -17.14
N PRO A 141 -5.30 -14.66 -17.90
CA PRO A 141 -3.92 -14.41 -17.46
C PRO A 141 -3.61 -12.93 -17.18
N LYS A 142 -4.27 -12.01 -17.89
CA LYS A 142 -4.09 -10.56 -17.70
C LYS A 142 -4.61 -10.08 -16.32
N GLU A 143 -5.65 -10.70 -15.79
CA GLU A 143 -6.18 -10.39 -14.46
C GLU A 143 -5.15 -10.69 -13.37
N TYR A 144 -4.29 -11.67 -13.60
CA TYR A 144 -3.20 -12.05 -12.71
C TYR A 144 -1.84 -11.48 -13.14
N ASP A 145 -1.86 -10.49 -14.04
CA ASP A 145 -0.67 -9.79 -14.55
C ASP A 145 0.40 -10.75 -15.09
N LEU A 146 -0.03 -11.76 -15.83
CA LEU A 146 0.82 -12.71 -16.53
C LEU A 146 0.88 -12.40 -18.02
N ASN A 147 2.08 -12.54 -18.59
CA ASN A 147 2.25 -12.38 -20.03
C ASN A 147 1.60 -13.56 -20.78
N PRO A 148 0.54 -13.33 -21.58
CA PRO A 148 -0.17 -14.39 -22.30
C PRO A 148 0.66 -15.05 -23.42
N LYS A 149 1.83 -14.49 -23.75
CA LYS A 149 2.75 -15.09 -24.73
C LYS A 149 3.60 -16.22 -24.13
N LEU A 150 3.64 -16.38 -22.81
CA LEU A 150 4.31 -17.49 -22.15
C LEU A 150 3.43 -18.75 -22.16
N ASP A 151 4.04 -19.92 -22.05
CA ASP A 151 3.30 -21.15 -21.83
C ASP A 151 2.68 -21.17 -20.43
N LEU A 152 1.42 -20.75 -20.36
CA LEU A 152 0.67 -20.66 -19.10
C LEU A 152 0.40 -22.04 -18.49
N THR A 153 0.26 -23.09 -19.33
CA THR A 153 0.07 -24.46 -18.83
C THR A 153 1.32 -24.94 -18.12
N TYR A 154 2.49 -24.66 -18.68
CA TYR A 154 3.76 -24.94 -18.03
C TYR A 154 3.89 -24.20 -16.68
N ILE A 155 3.62 -22.88 -16.66
CA ILE A 155 3.69 -22.05 -15.47
C ILE A 155 2.76 -22.57 -14.36
N THR A 156 1.50 -22.86 -14.69
CA THR A 156 0.53 -23.32 -13.69
C THR A 156 0.89 -24.70 -13.15
N ASN A 157 1.35 -25.63 -14.00
CA ASN A 157 1.82 -26.94 -13.56
C ASN A 157 3.05 -26.84 -12.64
N LYS A 158 4.06 -26.02 -13.00
CA LYS A 158 5.24 -25.81 -12.15
C LYS A 158 4.88 -25.10 -10.85
N THR A 159 3.93 -24.14 -10.86
CA THR A 159 3.43 -23.50 -9.64
C THR A 159 2.76 -24.52 -8.70
N LYS A 160 1.95 -25.44 -9.23
CA LYS A 160 1.35 -26.53 -8.45
C LYS A 160 2.41 -27.41 -7.79
N ILE A 161 3.42 -27.84 -8.55
CA ILE A 161 4.52 -28.67 -8.04
C ILE A 161 5.30 -27.90 -6.96
N LEU A 162 5.62 -26.64 -7.21
CA LEU A 162 6.33 -25.77 -6.25
C LEU A 162 5.55 -25.62 -4.95
N TRP A 163 4.24 -25.34 -5.01
CA TRP A 163 3.39 -25.24 -3.82
C TRP A 163 3.42 -26.52 -3.00
N GLN A 164 3.25 -27.69 -3.64
CA GLN A 164 3.32 -28.99 -2.97
C GLN A 164 4.68 -29.22 -2.30
N LYS A 165 5.78 -28.90 -2.99
CA LYS A 165 7.13 -29.05 -2.46
C LYS A 165 7.40 -28.11 -1.28
N LEU A 166 6.89 -26.89 -1.29
CA LEU A 166 7.05 -25.95 -0.19
C LEU A 166 6.36 -26.42 1.10
N GLN A 167 5.30 -27.24 1.01
CA GLN A 167 4.60 -27.80 2.20
C GLN A 167 5.41 -28.94 2.86
N ASP A 168 6.42 -29.49 2.19
CA ASP A 168 7.34 -30.47 2.77
C ASP A 168 8.35 -29.74 3.67
N GLU A 169 8.43 -30.14 4.92
CA GLU A 169 9.33 -29.53 5.93
C GLU A 169 10.82 -29.75 5.60
N THR A 170 11.15 -30.79 4.83
CA THR A 170 12.52 -31.12 4.40
C THR A 170 12.98 -30.31 3.18
N CYS A 171 12.10 -29.53 2.57
CA CYS A 171 12.44 -28.72 1.40
C CYS A 171 13.46 -27.63 1.76
N ALA A 172 14.52 -27.51 0.96
CA ALA A 172 15.59 -26.54 1.20
C ALA A 172 15.26 -25.10 0.75
N LEU A 173 14.15 -24.88 0.02
CA LEU A 173 13.75 -23.55 -0.46
C LEU A 173 13.32 -22.65 0.69
N ALA A 174 13.60 -21.35 0.59
CA ALA A 174 13.08 -20.34 1.52
C ALA A 174 11.55 -20.39 1.58
N TYR A 175 11.00 -20.17 2.77
CA TYR A 175 9.56 -20.17 3.05
C TYR A 175 9.08 -18.77 3.43
N GLU A 176 8.23 -18.16 2.61
CA GLU A 176 7.73 -16.80 2.86
C GLU A 176 6.58 -16.80 3.87
N HIS A 177 6.40 -15.68 4.55
CA HIS A 177 5.32 -15.52 5.53
C HIS A 177 3.93 -15.72 4.95
N ASP A 178 3.72 -15.36 3.68
CA ASP A 178 2.44 -15.55 3.00
C ASP A 178 2.13 -17.03 2.71
N PHE A 179 3.13 -17.91 2.70
CA PHE A 179 2.91 -19.34 2.41
C PHE A 179 2.22 -20.04 3.59
N TYR A 180 2.63 -19.81 4.84
CA TYR A 180 1.90 -20.38 5.98
C TYR A 180 0.54 -19.70 6.21
N LEU A 181 0.40 -18.41 5.86
CA LEU A 181 -0.89 -17.72 5.89
C LEU A 181 -1.86 -18.37 4.89
N LYS A 182 -1.38 -18.67 3.68
CA LYS A 182 -2.18 -19.39 2.68
C LYS A 182 -2.54 -20.81 3.13
N ALA A 183 -1.60 -21.54 3.70
CA ALA A 183 -1.87 -22.88 4.27
C ALA A 183 -2.93 -22.79 5.39
N TYR A 184 -2.86 -21.77 6.25
CA TYR A 184 -3.85 -21.50 7.29
C TYR A 184 -5.26 -21.28 6.71
N GLN A 185 -5.36 -20.48 5.63
CA GLN A 185 -6.60 -20.25 4.90
C GLN A 185 -7.18 -21.56 4.33
N LEU A 186 -6.35 -22.38 3.68
CA LEU A 186 -6.77 -23.63 3.06
C LEU A 186 -7.23 -24.67 4.09
N ASN A 187 -6.64 -24.67 5.30
CA ASN A 187 -7.02 -25.55 6.40
C ASN A 187 -8.33 -25.12 7.09
N LYS A 188 -8.90 -23.95 6.73
CA LYS A 188 -10.15 -23.43 7.29
C LYS A 188 -10.16 -23.42 8.81
N VAL A 189 -9.05 -22.99 9.42
CA VAL A 189 -8.90 -22.96 10.89
C VAL A 189 -10.01 -22.12 11.52
N LYS A 190 -10.66 -22.65 12.56
CA LYS A 190 -11.73 -21.96 13.27
C LYS A 190 -11.18 -21.20 14.46
N LEU A 191 -11.71 -20.01 14.67
CA LEU A 191 -11.36 -19.09 15.75
C LEU A 191 -12.54 -18.95 16.72
N GLU A 192 -12.28 -19.06 18.00
CA GLU A 192 -13.31 -19.04 19.06
C GLU A 192 -13.48 -17.63 19.65
N TYR A 193 -14.08 -16.72 18.86
CA TYR A 193 -14.42 -15.36 19.27
C TYR A 193 -15.89 -15.05 18.96
N ASP A 194 -16.48 -14.14 19.76
CA ASP A 194 -17.81 -13.59 19.45
C ASP A 194 -17.74 -12.54 18.34
N TYR A 195 -16.64 -11.77 18.32
CA TYR A 195 -16.41 -10.70 17.32
C TYR A 195 -14.99 -10.76 16.78
N ILE A 196 -14.84 -10.44 15.50
CA ILE A 196 -13.56 -10.19 14.83
C ILE A 196 -13.60 -8.77 14.25
N LEU A 197 -12.71 -7.93 14.74
CA LEU A 197 -12.52 -6.54 14.26
C LEU A 197 -11.30 -6.50 13.36
N VAL A 198 -11.46 -6.05 12.13
CA VAL A 198 -10.38 -5.92 11.15
C VAL A 198 -10.10 -4.45 10.90
N ASP A 199 -8.96 -3.97 11.37
CA ASP A 199 -8.52 -2.58 11.16
C ASP A 199 -7.74 -2.42 9.85
N GLU A 200 -7.75 -1.22 9.27
CA GLU A 200 -7.20 -0.90 7.94
C GLU A 200 -7.69 -1.88 6.86
N ALA A 201 -8.97 -2.21 6.92
CA ALA A 201 -9.58 -3.24 6.09
C ALA A 201 -9.43 -3.01 4.58
N GLN A 202 -9.23 -1.76 4.12
CA GLN A 202 -8.98 -1.43 2.72
C GLN A 202 -7.64 -1.96 2.18
N ASP A 203 -6.73 -2.43 3.06
CA ASP A 203 -5.39 -2.90 2.67
C ASP A 203 -5.21 -4.42 2.77
N ILE A 204 -6.22 -5.16 3.25
CA ILE A 204 -6.13 -6.61 3.36
C ILE A 204 -6.29 -7.29 2.00
N ASN A 205 -5.68 -8.47 1.85
CA ASN A 205 -5.78 -9.29 0.64
C ASN A 205 -6.93 -10.30 0.71
N GLY A 206 -7.24 -10.92 -0.43
CA GLY A 206 -8.33 -11.89 -0.55
C GLY A 206 -8.17 -13.12 0.34
N CYS A 207 -6.94 -13.53 0.65
CA CYS A 207 -6.66 -14.63 1.56
C CYS A 207 -7.13 -14.31 2.98
N VAL A 208 -6.80 -13.12 3.50
CA VAL A 208 -7.25 -12.66 4.83
C VAL A 208 -8.76 -12.48 4.89
N ILE A 209 -9.37 -11.92 3.82
CA ILE A 209 -10.83 -11.78 3.74
C ILE A 209 -11.51 -13.15 3.87
N ASP A 210 -11.03 -14.14 3.10
CA ASP A 210 -11.63 -15.49 3.12
C ASP A 210 -11.49 -16.14 4.51
N ILE A 211 -10.33 -16.01 5.17
CA ILE A 211 -10.15 -16.50 6.54
C ILE A 211 -11.20 -15.90 7.50
N VAL A 212 -11.40 -14.58 7.45
CA VAL A 212 -12.33 -13.89 8.35
C VAL A 212 -13.78 -14.23 8.03
N LEU A 213 -14.14 -14.27 6.74
CA LEU A 213 -15.51 -14.59 6.31
C LEU A 213 -15.92 -16.02 6.68
N ASN A 214 -14.98 -16.95 6.73
CA ASN A 214 -15.23 -18.35 7.12
C ASN A 214 -15.40 -18.55 8.63
N GLN A 215 -15.32 -17.50 9.47
CA GLN A 215 -15.54 -17.59 10.90
C GLN A 215 -17.04 -17.41 11.25
N GLU A 216 -17.46 -18.00 12.38
CA GLU A 216 -18.83 -17.86 12.92
C GLU A 216 -19.03 -16.53 13.67
N ALA A 217 -17.94 -15.93 14.15
CA ALA A 217 -17.94 -14.63 14.82
C ALA A 217 -18.62 -13.54 13.98
N LYS A 218 -19.23 -12.55 14.64
CA LYS A 218 -19.66 -11.30 13.97
C LYS A 218 -18.45 -10.48 13.56
N LYS A 219 -18.47 -9.93 12.36
CA LYS A 219 -17.31 -9.25 11.73
C LYS A 219 -17.51 -7.75 11.69
N VAL A 220 -16.48 -6.99 12.04
CA VAL A 220 -16.41 -5.55 11.86
C VAL A 220 -15.19 -5.23 11.01
N PHE A 221 -15.39 -4.71 9.81
CA PHE A 221 -14.32 -4.24 8.94
C PHE A 221 -14.33 -2.70 8.99
N ILE A 222 -13.25 -2.13 9.52
CA ILE A 222 -13.10 -0.68 9.59
C ILE A 222 -11.89 -0.24 8.79
N GLY A 223 -12.04 0.85 8.04
CA GLY A 223 -10.98 1.41 7.22
C GLY A 223 -11.45 2.61 6.43
N ASP A 224 -10.58 3.12 5.57
CA ASP A 224 -10.87 4.21 4.65
C ASP A 224 -10.72 3.72 3.22
N THR A 225 -11.84 3.54 2.52
CA THR A 225 -11.89 3.12 1.11
C THR A 225 -10.94 3.93 0.22
N TYR A 226 -10.81 5.23 0.50
CA TYR A 226 -10.01 6.17 -0.28
C TYR A 226 -8.54 6.23 0.16
N GLN A 227 -8.14 5.45 1.17
CA GLN A 227 -6.74 5.22 1.53
C GLN A 227 -6.20 3.85 1.06
N SER A 228 -6.90 3.18 0.14
CA SER A 228 -6.44 1.95 -0.52
C SER A 228 -5.38 2.29 -1.57
N ILE A 229 -4.10 2.12 -1.22
CA ILE A 229 -2.94 2.47 -2.06
C ILE A 229 -1.92 1.33 -2.21
N TYR A 230 -2.30 0.09 -1.86
CA TYR A 230 -1.40 -1.08 -1.89
C TYR A 230 -1.89 -2.20 -2.82
N LYS A 231 -2.67 -1.88 -3.86
CA LYS A 231 -3.14 -2.85 -4.87
C LYS A 231 -1.98 -3.61 -5.51
N PHE A 232 -0.86 -2.95 -5.75
CA PHE A 232 0.37 -3.56 -6.26
C PHE A 232 0.98 -4.64 -5.33
N ARG A 233 0.54 -4.73 -4.05
CA ARG A 233 0.88 -5.79 -3.10
C ARG A 233 -0.20 -6.85 -2.96
N GLY A 234 -1.19 -6.86 -3.86
CA GLY A 234 -2.32 -7.79 -3.80
C GLY A 234 -3.43 -7.37 -2.83
N ALA A 235 -3.37 -6.15 -2.26
CA ALA A 235 -4.50 -5.61 -1.51
C ALA A 235 -5.68 -5.39 -2.46
N ILE A 236 -6.87 -5.68 -1.97
CA ILE A 236 -8.12 -5.37 -2.65
C ILE A 236 -8.94 -4.45 -1.76
N ASN A 237 -9.71 -3.55 -2.36
CA ASN A 237 -10.60 -2.70 -1.56
C ASN A 237 -11.72 -3.54 -0.97
N SER A 238 -11.41 -4.18 0.16
CA SER A 238 -12.30 -5.13 0.80
C SER A 238 -13.62 -4.48 1.25
N LEU A 239 -13.60 -3.20 1.62
CA LEU A 239 -14.79 -2.49 2.09
C LEU A 239 -15.85 -2.40 0.99
N GLU A 240 -15.44 -2.07 -0.26
CA GLU A 240 -16.36 -2.04 -1.41
C GLU A 240 -16.89 -3.44 -1.76
N LEU A 241 -16.00 -4.45 -1.73
CA LEU A 241 -16.37 -5.84 -2.03
C LEU A 241 -17.33 -6.41 -0.97
N LEU A 242 -17.08 -6.14 0.30
CA LEU A 242 -17.88 -6.66 1.41
C LEU A 242 -19.25 -5.97 1.51
N ALA A 243 -19.35 -4.71 1.09
CA ALA A 243 -20.63 -3.97 1.07
C ALA A 243 -21.70 -4.64 0.18
N GLN A 244 -21.27 -5.47 -0.78
CA GLN A 244 -22.15 -6.21 -1.68
C GLN A 244 -22.62 -7.56 -1.10
N LYS A 245 -22.10 -7.97 0.06
CA LYS A 245 -22.47 -9.26 0.69
C LYS A 245 -23.83 -9.19 1.36
N PRO A 246 -24.61 -10.29 1.34
CA PRO A 246 -25.85 -10.39 2.11
C PRO A 246 -25.59 -10.14 3.61
N LYS A 247 -26.50 -9.46 4.30
CA LYS A 247 -26.40 -9.11 5.74
C LYS A 247 -25.19 -8.22 6.09
N ALA A 248 -24.58 -7.56 5.11
CA ALA A 248 -23.59 -6.53 5.34
C ALA A 248 -24.27 -5.17 5.50
N HIS A 249 -23.85 -4.42 6.53
CA HIS A 249 -24.32 -3.06 6.79
C HIS A 249 -23.15 -2.11 6.75
N THR A 250 -23.32 -0.94 6.12
CA THR A 250 -22.26 0.07 6.01
C THR A 250 -22.63 1.31 6.82
N LEU A 251 -21.74 1.70 7.73
CA LEU A 251 -21.77 2.96 8.45
C LEU A 251 -20.56 3.80 8.06
N TYR A 252 -20.65 5.12 8.28
CA TYR A 252 -19.62 6.08 7.92
C TYR A 252 -19.15 6.86 9.14
N LEU A 253 -17.84 7.15 9.18
CA LEU A 253 -17.28 8.16 10.08
C LEU A 253 -16.68 9.25 9.18
N THR A 254 -17.32 10.41 9.16
CA THR A 254 -16.97 11.51 8.25
C THR A 254 -16.30 12.68 8.93
N GLN A 255 -16.49 12.83 10.26
CA GLN A 255 -16.00 13.94 11.05
C GLN A 255 -14.56 13.71 11.52
N SER A 256 -13.61 14.43 10.92
CA SER A 256 -12.19 14.33 11.24
C SER A 256 -11.79 15.27 12.37
N PHE A 257 -11.02 14.74 13.31
CA PHE A 257 -10.38 15.49 14.39
C PHE A 257 -8.93 15.87 14.07
N ARG A 258 -8.45 15.52 12.85
CA ARG A 258 -7.07 15.73 12.43
C ARG A 258 -6.84 17.08 11.78
N CYS A 259 -7.74 17.54 10.93
CA CYS A 259 -7.53 18.72 10.10
C CYS A 259 -8.70 19.72 10.18
N PRO A 260 -8.45 20.98 9.78
CA PRO A 260 -9.48 22.00 9.67
C PRO A 260 -10.35 21.83 8.41
N SER A 261 -11.44 22.57 8.35
CA SER A 261 -12.38 22.56 7.22
C SER A 261 -11.74 22.96 5.89
N SER A 262 -10.71 23.82 5.89
CA SER A 262 -9.98 24.23 4.68
C SER A 262 -9.28 23.04 3.99
N ILE A 263 -8.61 22.19 4.75
CA ILE A 263 -7.96 20.98 4.21
C ILE A 263 -9.02 19.95 3.78
N ALA A 264 -10.09 19.79 4.58
CA ALA A 264 -11.18 18.90 4.24
C ALA A 264 -11.86 19.30 2.92
N LYS A 265 -12.00 20.61 2.64
CA LYS A 265 -12.53 21.10 1.35
C LYS A 265 -11.70 20.63 0.17
N ILE A 266 -10.38 20.74 0.26
CA ILE A 266 -9.46 20.26 -0.81
C ILE A 266 -9.59 18.74 -0.99
N ALA A 267 -9.60 17.99 0.12
CA ALA A 267 -9.76 16.53 0.08
C ALA A 267 -11.09 16.11 -0.57
N ASN A 268 -12.17 16.86 -0.32
CA ASN A 268 -13.49 16.60 -0.91
C ASN A 268 -13.51 16.75 -2.44
N HIS A 269 -12.67 17.58 -3.04
CA HIS A 269 -12.58 17.65 -4.50
C HIS A 269 -12.19 16.29 -5.09
N TYR A 270 -11.20 15.61 -4.52
CA TYR A 270 -10.77 14.28 -4.94
C TYR A 270 -11.78 13.20 -4.56
N LEU A 271 -12.40 13.29 -3.38
CA LEU A 271 -13.45 12.37 -2.97
C LEU A 271 -14.68 12.42 -3.90
N LYS A 272 -15.06 13.62 -4.40
CA LYS A 272 -16.11 13.77 -5.40
C LYS A 272 -15.78 13.06 -6.71
N ILE A 273 -14.54 13.17 -7.20
CA ILE A 273 -14.09 12.45 -8.41
C ILE A 273 -14.13 10.93 -8.16
N LEU A 274 -13.77 10.48 -6.96
CA LEU A 274 -13.84 9.08 -6.55
C LEU A 274 -15.27 8.59 -6.22
N ASN A 275 -16.28 9.40 -6.46
CA ASN A 275 -17.70 9.13 -6.18
C ASN A 275 -17.98 8.77 -4.71
N ALA A 276 -17.33 9.45 -3.78
CA ALA A 276 -17.56 9.28 -2.34
C ALA A 276 -19.02 9.66 -1.98
N PRO A 277 -19.77 8.82 -1.23
CA PRO A 277 -21.17 9.08 -0.94
C PRO A 277 -21.39 10.09 0.19
N LYS A 278 -20.35 10.49 0.91
CA LYS A 278 -20.39 11.41 2.03
C LYS A 278 -19.25 12.41 1.95
N ASP A 279 -19.48 13.64 2.41
CA ASP A 279 -18.45 14.66 2.51
C ASP A 279 -17.57 14.43 3.75
N PHE A 280 -16.27 14.65 3.58
CA PHE A 280 -15.28 14.67 4.65
C PHE A 280 -15.33 16.01 5.41
N GLN A 281 -15.45 15.97 6.73
CA GLN A 281 -15.64 17.15 7.57
C GLN A 281 -14.45 17.36 8.50
N GLY A 282 -13.68 18.42 8.29
CA GLY A 282 -12.60 18.81 9.20
C GLY A 282 -13.14 19.64 10.37
N THR A 283 -12.81 19.25 11.60
CA THR A 283 -13.29 19.92 12.81
C THR A 283 -12.19 20.52 13.67
N LEU A 284 -10.92 20.28 13.33
CA LEU A 284 -9.82 20.90 14.07
C LEU A 284 -9.88 22.42 13.89
N LYS A 285 -9.91 23.16 15.01
CA LYS A 285 -9.82 24.61 14.95
C LYS A 285 -8.42 25.01 14.49
N ASN A 286 -8.33 25.87 13.48
CA ASN A 286 -7.06 26.45 13.04
C ASN A 286 -6.38 27.16 14.22
N LYS A 287 -5.40 26.52 14.82
CA LYS A 287 -4.46 27.16 15.74
C LYS A 287 -3.28 27.61 14.89
N ILE A 288 -3.20 28.89 14.60
CA ILE A 288 -1.98 29.49 14.06
C ILE A 288 -0.95 29.38 15.19
N LYS A 289 -0.16 28.32 15.17
CA LYS A 289 1.03 28.22 16.01
C LYS A 289 2.12 29.01 15.29
N GLN A 290 2.47 30.17 15.81
CA GLN A 290 3.50 31.07 15.26
C GLN A 290 4.92 30.47 15.23
N ASP A 291 5.16 29.30 15.83
CA ASP A 291 6.50 28.71 16.04
C ASP A 291 6.72 27.33 15.40
N ILE A 292 5.93 26.92 14.41
CA ILE A 292 6.15 25.62 13.78
C ILE A 292 7.29 25.74 12.77
N LYS A 293 8.50 25.33 13.18
CA LYS A 293 9.69 25.28 12.31
C LYS A 293 9.74 24.06 11.40
N GLN A 294 8.99 22.99 11.74
CA GLN A 294 9.06 21.72 11.06
C GLN A 294 8.08 21.66 9.91
N GLN A 295 8.58 21.30 8.73
CA GLN A 295 7.80 21.11 7.52
C GLN A 295 7.99 19.68 7.01
N ALA A 296 6.90 19.01 6.65
CA ALA A 296 6.94 17.74 5.94
C ALA A 296 6.65 17.98 4.45
N LEU A 297 7.54 17.53 3.58
CA LEU A 297 7.35 17.55 2.13
C LEU A 297 7.10 16.13 1.65
N ILE A 298 5.99 15.95 0.96
CA ILE A 298 5.53 14.64 0.48
C ILE A 298 5.63 14.61 -1.04
N THR A 299 6.36 13.62 -1.57
CA THR A 299 6.53 13.39 -3.01
C THR A 299 5.73 12.16 -3.46
N ARG A 300 5.45 12.08 -4.76
CA ARG A 300 4.87 10.87 -5.36
C ARG A 300 5.94 9.79 -5.55
N THR A 301 7.16 10.17 -5.92
CA THR A 301 8.23 9.25 -6.31
C THR A 301 9.46 9.37 -5.43
N ASN A 302 10.23 8.27 -5.32
CA ASN A 302 11.53 8.27 -4.64
C ASN A 302 12.55 9.16 -5.38
N ALA A 303 12.43 9.28 -6.70
CA ALA A 303 13.31 10.08 -7.51
C ALA A 303 13.16 11.58 -7.22
N ARG A 304 11.91 12.07 -7.15
CA ARG A 304 11.65 13.48 -6.79
C ARG A 304 12.08 13.77 -5.35
N LEU A 305 11.92 12.80 -4.45
CA LEU A 305 12.40 12.93 -3.08
C LEU A 305 13.94 13.06 -3.02
N PHE A 306 14.67 12.30 -3.84
CA PHE A 306 16.13 12.44 -3.98
C PHE A 306 16.50 13.84 -4.45
N ASP A 307 15.84 14.35 -5.48
CA ASP A 307 16.07 15.68 -6.04
C ASP A 307 15.90 16.77 -4.97
N ILE A 308 14.79 16.74 -4.25
CA ILE A 308 14.50 17.67 -3.15
C ILE A 308 15.51 17.52 -2.00
N ALA A 309 15.94 16.30 -1.68
CA ALA A 309 16.94 16.09 -0.64
C ALA A 309 18.29 16.72 -1.03
N VAL A 310 18.70 16.62 -2.30
CA VAL A 310 19.93 17.26 -2.81
C VAL A 310 19.82 18.79 -2.79
N GLU A 311 18.66 19.34 -3.11
CA GLU A 311 18.42 20.79 -3.08
C GLU A 311 18.43 21.38 -1.66
N ASN A 312 18.30 20.57 -0.62
CA ASN A 312 18.20 20.99 0.78
C ASN A 312 19.29 20.39 1.69
N LEU A 313 20.49 20.13 1.17
CA LEU A 313 21.62 19.57 1.95
C LEU A 313 22.14 20.50 3.06
N ASP A 314 21.78 21.76 3.03
CA ASP A 314 22.06 22.77 4.06
C ASP A 314 21.15 22.63 5.30
N LYS A 315 20.07 21.87 5.21
CA LYS A 315 19.10 21.62 6.27
C LYS A 315 19.35 20.29 6.97
N LYS A 316 18.84 20.15 8.19
CA LYS A 316 18.73 18.88 8.88
C LYS A 316 17.54 18.10 8.32
N LEU A 317 17.83 17.07 7.55
CA LEU A 317 16.81 16.25 6.90
C LEU A 317 16.39 15.07 7.79
N PHE A 318 15.11 14.67 7.68
CA PHE A 318 14.65 13.40 8.19
C PHE A 318 13.86 12.67 7.07
N LEU A 319 14.40 11.55 6.62
CA LEU A 319 13.73 10.71 5.62
C LEU A 319 12.93 9.62 6.34
N VAL A 320 11.63 9.63 6.14
CA VAL A 320 10.71 8.65 6.77
C VAL A 320 11.09 7.22 6.34
N GLY A 321 11.40 6.37 7.31
CA GLY A 321 11.88 5.01 7.07
C GLY A 321 13.38 4.88 6.77
N GLY A 322 14.13 5.99 6.83
CA GLY A 322 15.59 6.05 6.60
C GLY A 322 15.96 6.08 5.11
N VAL A 323 17.16 6.59 4.81
CA VAL A 323 17.68 6.79 3.44
C VAL A 323 17.66 5.51 2.61
N GLN A 324 18.12 4.40 3.21
CA GLN A 324 18.23 3.10 2.53
C GLN A 324 16.89 2.56 1.99
N SER A 325 15.78 2.97 2.60
CA SER A 325 14.44 2.53 2.22
C SER A 325 13.90 3.15 0.91
N TYR A 326 14.66 4.09 0.30
CA TYR A 326 14.28 4.79 -0.93
C TYR A 326 14.99 4.27 -2.19
N ASN A 327 15.91 3.28 -2.05
CA ASN A 327 16.62 2.66 -3.17
C ASN A 327 17.32 3.68 -4.10
N PHE A 328 17.98 4.69 -3.52
CA PHE A 328 18.72 5.67 -4.34
C PHE A 328 19.89 5.03 -5.11
N ASP A 329 20.39 3.88 -4.66
CA ASP A 329 21.40 3.10 -5.37
C ASP A 329 20.97 2.69 -6.80
N GLU A 330 19.65 2.60 -7.06
CA GLU A 330 19.15 2.29 -8.39
C GLU A 330 19.43 3.41 -9.40
N LEU A 331 19.49 4.68 -8.96
CA LEU A 331 19.96 5.79 -9.80
C LEU A 331 21.41 5.56 -10.25
N LEU A 332 22.26 5.02 -9.36
CA LEU A 332 23.65 4.70 -9.67
C LEU A 332 23.73 3.53 -10.67
N ASP A 333 22.89 2.53 -10.54
CA ASP A 333 22.81 1.41 -11.48
C ASP A 333 22.37 1.88 -12.88
N ILE A 334 21.38 2.77 -12.98
CA ILE A 334 20.97 3.37 -14.25
C ILE A 334 22.08 4.26 -14.84
N GLN A 335 22.83 4.96 -13.99
CA GLN A 335 24.03 5.72 -14.44
C GLN A 335 25.10 4.77 -15.00
N HIS A 336 25.35 3.63 -14.35
CA HIS A 336 26.28 2.62 -14.87
C HIS A 336 25.79 2.04 -16.22
N LEU A 337 24.50 1.82 -16.39
CA LEU A 337 23.90 1.37 -17.66
C LEU A 337 24.12 2.44 -18.77
N LEU A 338 23.91 3.72 -18.48
CA LEU A 338 24.16 4.84 -19.39
C LEU A 338 25.62 4.87 -19.88
N PHE A 339 26.57 4.71 -18.96
CA PHE A 339 28.01 4.73 -19.26
C PHE A 339 28.59 3.37 -19.68
N LYS A 340 27.73 2.37 -19.97
CA LYS A 340 28.13 1.01 -20.41
C LYS A 340 29.06 0.30 -19.42
N LYS A 341 28.87 0.54 -18.13
CA LYS A 341 29.62 -0.10 -17.04
C LYS A 341 28.81 -1.23 -16.41
N GLN A 342 28.48 -2.23 -17.23
CA GLN A 342 27.55 -3.32 -16.87
C GLN A 342 27.98 -4.09 -15.62
N GLU A 343 29.27 -4.24 -15.43
CA GLU A 343 29.90 -4.96 -14.30
C GLU A 343 29.64 -4.33 -12.93
N PHE A 344 29.25 -3.04 -12.89
CA PHE A 344 28.97 -2.31 -11.64
C PHE A 344 27.49 -2.27 -11.29
N ILE A 345 26.60 -2.76 -12.19
CA ILE A 345 25.15 -2.78 -11.96
C ILE A 345 24.80 -3.86 -10.96
N LYS A 346 24.24 -3.47 -9.81
CA LYS A 346 23.85 -4.38 -8.72
C LYS A 346 22.40 -4.83 -8.81
N ASN A 347 21.52 -3.97 -9.33
CA ASN A 347 20.11 -4.29 -9.48
C ASN A 347 19.91 -5.32 -10.61
N PRO A 348 19.40 -6.55 -10.31
CA PRO A 348 19.24 -7.59 -11.32
C PRO A 348 18.24 -7.25 -12.43
N PHE A 349 17.31 -6.33 -12.17
CA PHE A 349 16.36 -5.84 -13.16
C PHE A 349 17.06 -4.90 -14.14
N ILE A 350 17.80 -3.91 -13.66
CA ILE A 350 18.55 -2.96 -14.51
C ILE A 350 19.63 -3.70 -15.32
N ALA A 351 20.27 -4.70 -14.73
CA ALA A 351 21.28 -5.53 -15.40
C ALA A 351 20.77 -6.32 -16.62
N LYS A 352 19.45 -6.49 -16.79
CA LYS A 352 18.86 -7.17 -17.96
C LYS A 352 18.92 -6.33 -19.25
N PHE A 353 19.03 -5.01 -19.12
CA PHE A 353 19.07 -4.10 -20.26
C PHE A 353 20.52 -3.96 -20.77
N LYS A 354 20.72 -4.07 -22.08
CA LYS A 354 22.04 -3.91 -22.71
C LYS A 354 22.52 -2.47 -22.70
N ASN A 355 21.59 -1.53 -22.71
CA ASN A 355 21.86 -0.09 -22.74
C ASN A 355 20.62 0.70 -22.30
N LEU A 356 20.82 2.01 -22.08
CA LEU A 356 19.75 2.91 -21.66
C LEU A 356 18.59 2.98 -22.66
N LYS A 357 18.85 2.82 -23.99
CA LYS A 357 17.79 2.88 -25.00
C LYS A 357 16.77 1.74 -24.80
N GLU A 358 17.23 0.53 -24.50
CA GLU A 358 16.32 -0.58 -24.18
C GLU A 358 15.49 -0.32 -22.93
N LEU A 359 16.08 0.29 -21.89
CA LEU A 359 15.36 0.69 -20.69
C LEU A 359 14.31 1.78 -20.99
N LEU A 360 14.63 2.76 -21.83
CA LEU A 360 13.67 3.80 -22.23
C LEU A 360 12.50 3.22 -23.02
N VAL A 361 12.74 2.30 -23.96
CA VAL A 361 11.66 1.59 -24.68
C VAL A 361 10.77 0.83 -23.70
N TYR A 362 11.37 0.12 -22.76
CA TYR A 362 10.61 -0.58 -21.70
C TYR A 362 9.72 0.38 -20.88
N ILE A 363 10.26 1.56 -20.48
CA ILE A 363 9.50 2.57 -19.73
C ILE A 363 8.32 3.11 -20.55
N GLU A 364 8.50 3.34 -21.85
CA GLU A 364 7.43 3.81 -22.73
C GLU A 364 6.32 2.76 -22.88
N GLU A 365 6.69 1.48 -23.03
CA GLU A 365 5.73 0.37 -23.18
C GLU A 365 4.96 0.06 -21.89
N THR A 366 5.63 0.17 -20.73
CA THR A 366 5.05 -0.19 -19.42
C THR A 366 4.45 0.99 -18.68
N LYS A 367 4.74 2.22 -19.12
CA LYS A 367 4.36 3.50 -18.47
C LYS A 367 4.78 3.55 -16.99
N GLU A 368 5.92 2.95 -16.68
CA GLU A 368 6.51 2.89 -15.33
C GLU A 368 6.93 4.30 -14.84
N ILE A 369 6.10 4.90 -13.99
CA ILE A 369 6.28 6.29 -13.52
C ILE A 369 7.58 6.45 -12.73
N ASP A 370 7.88 5.52 -11.82
CA ASP A 370 9.07 5.61 -10.94
C ASP A 370 10.37 5.55 -11.75
N LEU A 371 10.47 4.63 -12.72
CA LEU A 371 11.63 4.55 -13.62
C LEU A 371 11.77 5.80 -14.51
N LYS A 372 10.65 6.31 -15.03
CA LYS A 372 10.65 7.55 -15.82
C LYS A 372 11.21 8.73 -15.02
N GLN A 373 10.80 8.87 -13.77
CA GLN A 373 11.29 9.92 -12.87
C GLN A 373 12.78 9.72 -12.53
N LYS A 374 13.23 8.48 -12.32
CA LYS A 374 14.66 8.19 -12.11
C LYS A 374 15.51 8.58 -13.29
N ILE A 375 15.04 8.35 -14.51
CA ILE A 375 15.72 8.82 -15.73
C ILE A 375 15.82 10.35 -15.75
N PHE A 376 14.73 11.05 -15.42
CA PHE A 376 14.73 12.52 -15.37
C PHE A 376 15.76 13.06 -14.36
N VAL A 377 15.76 12.52 -13.15
CA VAL A 377 16.73 12.88 -12.10
C VAL A 377 18.16 12.55 -12.55
N LEU A 378 18.38 11.39 -13.18
CA LEU A 378 19.68 11.01 -13.70
C LEU A 378 20.21 12.04 -14.70
N PHE A 379 19.41 12.50 -15.64
CA PHE A 379 19.83 13.51 -16.61
C PHE A 379 20.12 14.86 -15.96
N LYS A 380 19.36 15.26 -14.94
CA LYS A 380 19.64 16.46 -14.15
C LYS A 380 21.02 16.39 -13.47
N TYR A 381 21.42 15.21 -12.98
CA TYR A 381 22.68 15.00 -12.27
C TYR A 381 23.72 14.21 -13.07
N ILE A 382 23.63 14.20 -14.41
CA ILE A 382 24.47 13.34 -15.28
C ILE A 382 25.97 13.57 -15.08
N HIS A 383 26.37 14.80 -14.79
CA HIS A 383 27.75 15.20 -14.56
C HIS A 383 28.15 15.18 -13.06
N SER A 384 27.24 14.79 -12.19
CA SER A 384 27.48 14.74 -10.75
C SER A 384 27.88 13.35 -10.29
N ASP A 385 28.64 13.28 -9.21
CA ASP A 385 28.92 12.01 -8.51
C ASP A 385 27.68 11.63 -7.67
N ILE A 386 26.77 10.83 -8.24
CA ILE A 386 25.55 10.36 -7.55
C ILE A 386 25.89 9.65 -6.25
N LYS A 387 26.97 8.87 -6.20
CA LYS A 387 27.41 8.17 -4.98
C LYS A 387 27.77 9.17 -3.87
N LYS A 388 28.41 10.27 -4.24
CA LYS A 388 28.72 11.37 -3.31
C LYS A 388 27.45 12.05 -2.84
N LEU A 389 26.51 12.35 -3.75
CA LEU A 389 25.21 12.96 -3.39
C LEU A 389 24.42 12.10 -2.39
N ILE A 390 24.36 10.78 -2.59
CA ILE A 390 23.72 9.85 -1.64
C ILE A 390 24.38 9.96 -0.25
N LYS A 391 25.72 9.97 -0.19
CA LYS A 391 26.45 10.11 1.08
C LYS A 391 26.22 11.47 1.74
N ASP A 392 26.10 12.53 0.97
CA ASP A 392 25.84 13.87 1.50
C ASP A 392 24.41 13.98 2.06
N ILE A 393 23.42 13.35 1.40
CA ILE A 393 22.06 13.18 1.97
C ILE A 393 22.13 12.40 3.30
N GLU A 394 22.88 11.28 3.36
CA GLU A 394 23.04 10.50 4.59
C GLU A 394 23.63 11.34 5.75
N LYS A 395 24.60 12.21 5.47
CA LYS A 395 25.19 13.11 6.46
C LYS A 395 24.24 14.21 6.93
N ALA A 396 23.41 14.75 6.02
CA ALA A 396 22.40 15.76 6.33
C ALA A 396 21.25 15.18 7.18
N CYS A 397 21.07 13.85 7.18
CA CYS A 397 19.99 13.18 7.88
C CYS A 397 20.21 13.10 9.39
N VAL A 398 19.18 13.45 10.15
CA VAL A 398 19.11 13.27 11.61
C VAL A 398 18.32 12.00 11.95
N LYS A 399 18.65 11.37 13.09
CA LYS A 399 17.99 10.14 13.55
C LYS A 399 16.62 10.40 14.22
N ASN A 400 16.37 11.61 14.66
CA ASN A 400 15.15 11.98 15.38
C ASN A 400 14.39 13.03 14.58
N GLU A 401 13.16 12.70 14.20
CA GLU A 401 12.26 13.55 13.45
C GLU A 401 12.09 14.96 14.06
N ASN A 402 11.99 15.02 15.40
CA ASN A 402 11.82 16.29 16.12
C ASN A 402 13.04 17.24 16.02
N LYS A 403 14.17 16.76 15.50
CA LYS A 403 15.39 17.55 15.28
C LYS A 403 15.59 17.98 13.84
N ALA A 404 14.67 17.56 12.95
CA ALA A 404 14.75 17.90 11.53
C ALA A 404 14.16 19.29 11.27
N ASP A 405 14.77 19.99 10.32
CA ASP A 405 14.21 21.22 9.74
C ASP A 405 13.23 20.88 8.63
N LEU A 406 13.50 19.77 7.89
CA LEU A 406 12.67 19.27 6.79
C LEU A 406 12.50 17.75 6.89
N ILE A 407 11.24 17.30 6.91
CA ILE A 407 10.86 15.90 6.84
C ILE A 407 10.53 15.57 5.39
N LEU A 408 11.11 14.50 4.86
CA LEU A 408 10.86 14.00 3.51
C LEU A 408 10.17 12.63 3.56
N SER A 409 9.09 12.50 2.80
CA SER A 409 8.34 11.24 2.69
C SER A 409 7.75 11.10 1.30
N THR A 410 7.55 9.86 0.84
CA THR A 410 6.64 9.63 -0.30
C THR A 410 5.21 9.50 0.20
N GLY A 411 4.22 9.71 -0.68
CA GLY A 411 2.81 9.52 -0.37
C GLY A 411 2.52 8.15 0.24
N HIS A 412 3.14 7.08 -0.27
CA HIS A 412 2.98 5.73 0.29
C HIS A 412 3.53 5.58 1.70
N LYS A 413 4.71 6.16 1.99
CA LYS A 413 5.33 6.08 3.31
C LYS A 413 4.71 7.04 4.32
N SER A 414 4.03 8.08 3.86
CA SER A 414 3.30 9.03 4.70
C SER A 414 2.02 8.43 5.30
N LYS A 415 1.52 7.32 4.75
CA LYS A 415 0.31 6.67 5.26
C LYS A 415 0.47 6.28 6.73
N GLY A 416 -0.52 6.63 7.55
CA GLY A 416 -0.49 6.43 9.00
C GLY A 416 0.21 7.54 9.79
N LEU A 417 0.99 8.42 9.13
CA LEU A 417 1.66 9.54 9.75
C LEU A 417 0.85 10.83 9.62
N GLU A 418 1.27 11.88 10.34
CA GLU A 418 0.64 13.20 10.29
C GLU A 418 1.59 14.28 10.78
N TRP A 419 1.56 15.44 10.15
CA TRP A 419 2.42 16.58 10.46
C TRP A 419 1.60 17.88 10.56
N ASP A 420 2.12 18.83 11.30
CA ASP A 420 1.44 20.13 11.46
C ASP A 420 1.38 20.88 10.11
N ASN A 421 2.51 20.94 9.39
CA ASN A 421 2.61 21.57 8.08
C ASN A 421 3.04 20.53 7.03
N VAL A 422 2.30 20.46 5.95
CA VAL A 422 2.60 19.57 4.83
C VAL A 422 2.68 20.37 3.53
N GLU A 423 3.69 20.07 2.75
CA GLU A 423 3.83 20.50 1.36
C GLU A 423 3.78 19.30 0.43
N LEU A 424 3.01 19.38 -0.64
CA LEU A 424 3.00 18.38 -1.70
C LEU A 424 3.88 18.86 -2.85
N SER A 425 4.75 17.97 -3.33
CA SER A 425 5.57 18.22 -4.50
C SER A 425 4.74 18.21 -5.78
N ASP A 426 5.37 18.61 -6.87
CA ASP A 426 4.80 18.77 -8.21
C ASP A 426 4.76 17.48 -9.04
N ASP A 427 5.16 16.33 -8.47
CA ASP A 427 5.24 15.04 -9.16
C ASP A 427 4.01 14.13 -8.97
N PHE A 428 2.97 14.61 -8.31
CA PHE A 428 1.68 13.93 -8.24
C PHE A 428 0.91 14.05 -9.56
N LEU A 429 -0.14 13.23 -9.70
CA LEU A 429 -0.98 13.23 -10.87
C LEU A 429 -1.66 14.60 -11.06
N ASN A 430 -1.35 15.29 -12.15
CA ASN A 430 -1.96 16.58 -12.50
C ASN A 430 -3.16 16.36 -13.43
N LEU A 431 -4.36 16.37 -12.86
CA LEU A 431 -5.61 16.13 -13.60
C LEU A 431 -5.93 17.25 -14.60
N LYS A 432 -5.61 18.51 -14.28
CA LYS A 432 -5.82 19.65 -15.20
C LYS A 432 -5.00 19.46 -16.47
N GLN A 433 -3.71 19.18 -16.31
CA GLN A 433 -2.80 18.97 -17.45
C GLN A 433 -3.21 17.75 -18.29
N ILE A 434 -3.73 16.69 -17.66
CA ILE A 434 -4.21 15.51 -18.39
C ILE A 434 -5.40 15.87 -19.27
N ILE A 435 -6.36 16.64 -18.78
CA ILE A 435 -7.53 17.06 -19.55
C ILE A 435 -7.12 18.03 -20.67
N GLU A 436 -6.24 18.98 -20.40
CA GLU A 436 -5.73 19.93 -21.39
C GLU A 436 -4.99 19.23 -22.54
N ASN A 437 -4.18 18.21 -22.21
CA ASN A 437 -3.43 17.45 -23.21
C ASN A 437 -4.28 16.43 -24.01
N ASN A 438 -5.46 16.07 -23.53
CA ASN A 438 -6.33 15.05 -24.13
C ASN A 438 -7.76 15.59 -24.33
N GLU A 439 -7.89 16.76 -25.01
CA GLU A 439 -9.17 17.45 -25.19
C GLU A 439 -10.27 16.59 -25.85
N PHE A 440 -9.89 15.57 -26.63
CA PHE A 440 -10.81 14.79 -27.49
C PHE A 440 -10.83 13.29 -27.18
N GLU A 441 -10.10 12.80 -26.18
CA GLU A 441 -9.99 11.37 -25.88
C GLU A 441 -10.39 11.06 -24.41
N GLU A 442 -11.07 9.93 -24.21
CA GLU A 442 -11.27 9.37 -22.86
C GLU A 442 -9.92 8.89 -22.29
N VAL A 443 -9.59 9.35 -21.10
CA VAL A 443 -8.34 8.97 -20.42
C VAL A 443 -8.65 8.02 -19.27
N THR A 444 -7.97 6.89 -19.23
CA THR A 444 -8.04 5.97 -18.10
C THR A 444 -6.99 6.31 -17.06
N ILE A 445 -7.42 6.50 -15.81
CA ILE A 445 -6.53 6.78 -14.67
C ILE A 445 -6.71 5.69 -13.61
N ALA A 446 -5.60 5.25 -13.02
CA ALA A 446 -5.66 4.35 -11.88
C ALA A 446 -6.25 5.08 -10.65
N LYS A 447 -7.33 4.53 -10.09
CA LYS A 447 -8.00 5.05 -8.88
C LYS A 447 -7.02 5.24 -7.72
N GLU A 448 -5.97 4.44 -7.66
CA GLU A 448 -4.92 4.52 -6.64
C GLU A 448 -4.13 5.83 -6.66
N GLU A 449 -3.95 6.48 -7.82
CA GLU A 449 -3.25 7.77 -7.90
C GLU A 449 -4.05 8.87 -7.20
N LEU A 450 -5.37 8.86 -7.34
CA LEU A 450 -6.26 9.78 -6.63
C LEU A 450 -6.32 9.47 -5.13
N ASN A 451 -6.36 8.19 -4.78
CA ASN A 451 -6.27 7.75 -3.38
C ASN A 451 -4.96 8.21 -2.75
N LEU A 452 -3.85 8.16 -3.49
CA LEU A 452 -2.55 8.59 -3.00
C LEU A 452 -2.50 10.10 -2.74
N LEU A 453 -3.11 10.90 -3.61
CA LEU A 453 -3.29 12.34 -3.39
C LEU A 453 -4.15 12.61 -2.15
N TYR A 454 -5.28 11.93 -2.01
CA TYR A 454 -6.13 12.04 -0.81
C TYR A 454 -5.35 11.66 0.47
N VAL A 455 -4.57 10.57 0.42
CA VAL A 455 -3.69 10.20 1.54
C VAL A 455 -2.74 11.34 1.86
N ALA A 456 -2.02 11.87 0.88
CA ALA A 456 -1.02 12.92 1.09
C ALA A 456 -1.63 14.21 1.65
N ILE A 457 -2.75 14.68 1.09
CA ILE A 457 -3.52 15.84 1.56
C ILE A 457 -3.93 15.68 3.03
N THR A 458 -4.44 14.51 3.39
CA THR A 458 -4.95 14.23 4.74
C THR A 458 -3.86 13.96 5.78
N ARG A 459 -2.57 14.10 5.43
CA ARG A 459 -1.46 14.09 6.40
C ARG A 459 -1.31 15.41 7.14
N ALA A 460 -1.84 16.51 6.59
CA ALA A 460 -1.75 17.84 7.17
C ALA A 460 -2.73 18.04 8.33
N LYS A 461 -2.22 18.57 9.46
CA LYS A 461 -3.04 18.92 10.62
C LYS A 461 -3.46 20.39 10.63
N HIS A 462 -2.59 21.31 10.21
CA HIS A 462 -2.85 22.74 10.30
C HIS A 462 -2.73 23.46 8.97
N SER A 463 -1.67 23.21 8.21
CA SER A 463 -1.49 23.83 6.91
C SER A 463 -1.10 22.82 5.84
N LEU A 464 -1.62 23.06 4.64
CA LEU A 464 -1.30 22.32 3.42
C LEU A 464 -0.87 23.32 2.36
N SER A 465 0.33 23.12 1.79
CA SER A 465 0.85 23.84 0.64
C SER A 465 0.95 22.88 -0.54
N MET A 466 0.51 23.31 -1.72
CA MET A 466 0.54 22.53 -2.95
C MET A 466 0.42 23.48 -4.15
N SER A 467 0.84 23.03 -5.35
CA SER A 467 0.66 23.81 -6.57
C SER A 467 -0.83 24.12 -6.81
N GLU A 468 -1.12 25.26 -7.41
CA GLU A 468 -2.47 25.65 -7.86
C GLU A 468 -3.08 24.63 -8.83
N ASP A 469 -2.26 23.87 -9.53
CA ASP A 469 -2.69 22.80 -10.43
C ASP A 469 -3.47 21.69 -9.74
N TYR A 470 -3.22 21.48 -8.44
CA TYR A 470 -3.91 20.48 -7.63
C TYR A 470 -5.17 21.03 -6.92
N VAL A 471 -5.41 22.33 -6.98
CA VAL A 471 -6.62 22.95 -6.45
C VAL A 471 -7.70 22.93 -7.52
N LEU A 472 -8.71 22.09 -7.36
CA LEU A 472 -9.80 21.88 -8.31
C LEU A 472 -11.02 22.73 -7.92
N ASP A 473 -11.76 23.20 -8.92
CA ASP A 473 -13.09 23.80 -8.76
C ASP A 473 -14.19 22.83 -9.27
N GLU A 474 -15.45 23.18 -9.05
CA GLU A 474 -16.57 22.32 -9.43
C GLU A 474 -16.67 22.13 -10.97
N GLY A 475 -16.30 23.13 -11.77
CA GLY A 475 -16.29 23.03 -13.24
C GLY A 475 -15.27 22.01 -13.73
N ILE A 476 -14.05 22.07 -13.17
CA ILE A 476 -12.98 21.13 -13.45
C ILE A 476 -13.35 19.72 -12.99
N ILE A 477 -13.92 19.57 -11.78
CA ILE A 477 -14.36 18.26 -11.26
C ILE A 477 -15.38 17.61 -12.18
N ASN A 478 -16.37 18.37 -12.66
CA ASN A 478 -17.40 17.83 -13.58
C ASN A 478 -16.77 17.41 -14.91
N ASN A 479 -15.90 18.22 -15.49
CA ASN A 479 -15.16 17.87 -16.71
C ASN A 479 -14.30 16.61 -16.54
N ILE A 480 -13.64 16.46 -15.39
CA ILE A 480 -12.88 15.25 -15.03
C ILE A 480 -13.78 14.02 -15.03
N LYS A 481 -14.97 14.11 -14.40
CA LYS A 481 -15.92 12.99 -14.28
C LYS A 481 -16.50 12.56 -15.63
N GLU A 482 -16.58 13.48 -16.59
CA GLU A 482 -17.07 13.20 -17.94
C GLU A 482 -16.02 12.55 -18.83
N LYS A 483 -14.74 12.90 -18.65
CA LYS A 483 -13.64 12.52 -19.55
C LYS A 483 -12.72 11.41 -19.02
N ILE A 484 -12.74 11.15 -17.71
CA ILE A 484 -11.82 10.22 -17.08
C ILE A 484 -12.54 8.95 -16.61
N GLU A 485 -12.12 7.81 -17.15
CA GLU A 485 -12.45 6.50 -16.60
C GLU A 485 -11.49 6.13 -15.47
N LEU A 486 -12.04 5.77 -14.31
CA LEU A 486 -11.26 5.30 -13.16
C LEU A 486 -11.22 3.76 -13.15
N LYS A 487 -10.01 3.19 -13.16
CA LYS A 487 -9.76 1.73 -13.05
C LYS A 487 -9.19 1.33 -11.70
#